data_9d91b36425e1963b9214a3906c8a0a71
#
_entry.id   9d91b36425e1963b9214a3906c8a0a71
#
_cell.length_a   1.000
_cell.length_b   1.000
_cell.length_c   1.000
_cell.angle_alpha   90.00
_cell.angle_beta   90.00
_cell.angle_gamma   90.00
#
_symmetry.space_group_name_H-M   'P 1'
#
loop_
_entity.id
_entity.type
_entity.pdbx_description
1 polymer ?
#
loop_
_entity_poly.entity_id
_entity_poly.type
_entity_poly.pdbx_seq_one_letter_code
_entity_poly.pdbx_strand_id
1 'polypeptide(L)'
;MTAKDYYNILGIDKNAGAKQIKEAYRKLAFKYHPDRNKGNPEAAEKMKSGNEAYAVLSDSSKRREYDMLRQQFGSSAYGQFRQTYSDEDIFSGSDINHIFEQMASAFGFRGFDEIFKEFYGRGYRNFEFRKPGYFTRGWVFTGSSGKRAARQPQFPIQGNLGKIYKYLFKKLSGFELPENGADINEVIYLSPQHAREGGPYAYYLKKKAKKIVVKIPPGVREGQKIRLAGMGEDGKGGGAPG
;
A
#
# COMPACT_ATOMS: atom_id res chain seq x y z
N MET A 1 -1.95 -13.18 27.55
CA MET A 1 -1.75 -13.20 26.08
C MET A 1 -0.30 -12.89 25.81
N THR A 2 0.46 -13.81 25.21
CA THR A 2 1.85 -13.56 24.81
C THR A 2 1.85 -12.50 23.72
N ALA A 3 2.67 -11.47 23.89
CA ALA A 3 2.80 -10.39 22.90
C ALA A 3 3.21 -10.98 21.54
N LYS A 4 2.59 -10.53 20.47
CA LYS A 4 2.96 -10.96 19.12
C LYS A 4 4.38 -10.50 18.80
N ASP A 5 5.20 -11.42 18.29
CA ASP A 5 6.58 -11.19 17.86
C ASP A 5 6.84 -12.01 16.59
N TYR A 6 7.46 -11.42 15.57
CA TYR A 6 7.66 -12.08 14.27
C TYR A 6 8.52 -13.36 14.38
N TYR A 7 9.52 -13.38 15.24
CA TYR A 7 10.33 -14.59 15.45
C TYR A 7 9.51 -15.70 16.11
N ASN A 8 8.69 -15.35 17.10
CA ASN A 8 7.79 -16.29 17.76
C ASN A 8 6.71 -16.82 16.81
N ILE A 9 6.18 -15.96 15.92
CA ILE A 9 5.20 -16.36 14.90
C ILE A 9 5.77 -17.43 13.98
N LEU A 10 7.03 -17.28 13.53
CA LEU A 10 7.71 -18.29 12.72
C LEU A 10 8.28 -19.46 13.53
N GLY A 11 8.33 -19.36 14.86
CA GLY A 11 8.91 -20.36 15.76
C GLY A 11 10.42 -20.51 15.60
N ILE A 12 11.14 -19.40 15.42
CA ILE A 12 12.59 -19.36 15.21
C ILE A 12 13.29 -18.46 16.23
N ASP A 13 14.59 -18.68 16.41
CA ASP A 13 15.44 -17.82 17.23
C ASP A 13 15.69 -16.48 16.55
N LYS A 14 15.90 -15.43 17.36
CA LYS A 14 16.23 -14.08 16.87
C LYS A 14 17.52 -14.02 16.04
N ASN A 15 18.44 -14.98 16.21
CA ASN A 15 19.67 -15.08 15.47
C ASN A 15 19.54 -15.97 14.21
N ALA A 16 18.33 -16.43 13.88
CA ALA A 16 18.10 -17.30 12.73
C ALA A 16 18.59 -16.64 11.43
N GLY A 17 19.30 -17.40 10.61
CA GLY A 17 19.76 -16.98 9.29
C GLY A 17 18.64 -17.02 8.26
N ALA A 18 18.86 -16.38 7.10
CA ALA A 18 17.86 -16.28 6.02
C ALA A 18 17.30 -17.65 5.58
N LYS A 19 18.16 -18.68 5.52
CA LYS A 19 17.74 -20.05 5.18
C LYS A 19 16.75 -20.60 6.21
N GLN A 20 17.03 -20.43 7.49
CA GLN A 20 16.16 -20.89 8.58
C GLN A 20 14.81 -20.16 8.59
N ILE A 21 14.81 -18.84 8.35
CA ILE A 21 13.59 -18.04 8.22
C ILE A 21 12.73 -18.58 7.07
N LYS A 22 13.31 -18.82 5.91
CA LYS A 22 12.62 -19.36 4.74
C LYS A 22 12.05 -20.75 4.96
N GLU A 23 12.81 -21.64 5.58
CA GLU A 23 12.38 -23.01 5.91
C GLU A 23 11.25 -23.01 6.96
N ALA A 24 11.35 -22.19 8.00
CA ALA A 24 10.32 -22.06 9.01
C ALA A 24 9.00 -21.55 8.41
N TYR A 25 9.10 -20.55 7.55
CA TYR A 25 7.93 -20.03 6.85
C TYR A 25 7.29 -21.10 5.94
N ARG A 26 8.08 -21.85 5.15
CA ARG A 26 7.56 -22.94 4.30
C ARG A 26 6.79 -23.98 5.11
N LYS A 27 7.33 -24.39 6.27
CA LYS A 27 6.64 -25.33 7.19
C LYS A 27 5.33 -24.76 7.70
N LEU A 28 5.33 -23.49 8.11
CA LEU A 28 4.13 -22.79 8.58
C LEU A 28 3.10 -22.66 7.45
N ALA A 29 3.52 -22.19 6.28
CA ALA A 29 2.67 -22.01 5.13
C ALA A 29 2.03 -23.35 4.67
N PHE A 30 2.78 -24.44 4.65
CA PHE A 30 2.26 -25.77 4.33
C PHE A 30 1.26 -26.25 5.40
N LYS A 31 1.56 -26.03 6.68
CA LYS A 31 0.71 -26.48 7.79
C LYS A 31 -0.63 -25.76 7.82
N TYR A 32 -0.62 -24.43 7.58
CA TYR A 32 -1.80 -23.56 7.69
C TYR A 32 -2.39 -23.12 6.35
N HIS A 33 -2.00 -23.80 5.25
CA HIS A 33 -2.51 -23.49 3.92
C HIS A 33 -4.05 -23.61 3.87
N PRO A 34 -4.77 -22.64 3.27
CA PRO A 34 -6.23 -22.67 3.21
C PRO A 34 -6.80 -23.92 2.58
N ASP A 35 -6.14 -24.48 1.55
CA ASP A 35 -6.62 -25.70 0.88
C ASP A 35 -6.57 -26.93 1.78
N ARG A 36 -5.70 -26.92 2.80
CA ARG A 36 -5.61 -27.96 3.82
C ARG A 36 -6.48 -27.70 5.04
N ASN A 37 -6.82 -26.43 5.28
CA ASN A 37 -7.56 -25.99 6.47
C ASN A 37 -8.82 -25.22 6.08
N LYS A 38 -9.58 -25.75 5.10
CA LYS A 38 -10.79 -25.10 4.59
C LYS A 38 -11.75 -24.71 5.69
N GLY A 39 -12.18 -23.46 5.71
CA GLY A 39 -13.13 -22.94 6.68
C GLY A 39 -12.60 -22.78 8.11
N ASN A 40 -11.30 -22.93 8.34
CA ASN A 40 -10.70 -22.74 9.66
C ASN A 40 -10.15 -21.31 9.82
N PRO A 41 -10.85 -20.41 10.55
CA PRO A 41 -10.42 -19.02 10.71
C PRO A 41 -9.12 -18.88 11.49
N GLU A 42 -8.86 -19.80 12.43
CA GLU A 42 -7.62 -19.78 13.21
C GLU A 42 -6.40 -20.08 12.32
N ALA A 43 -6.52 -21.05 11.41
CA ALA A 43 -5.48 -21.36 10.45
C ALA A 43 -5.24 -20.17 9.49
N ALA A 44 -6.31 -19.51 9.05
CA ALA A 44 -6.22 -18.32 8.21
C ALA A 44 -5.47 -17.18 8.92
N GLU A 45 -5.75 -16.91 10.20
CA GLU A 45 -5.05 -15.88 10.98
C GLU A 45 -3.58 -16.25 11.23
N LYS A 46 -3.26 -17.53 11.50
CA LYS A 46 -1.88 -18.00 11.61
C LYS A 46 -1.12 -17.84 10.30
N MET A 47 -1.77 -18.14 9.18
CA MET A 47 -1.19 -17.95 7.85
C MET A 47 -0.92 -16.48 7.54
N LYS A 48 -1.88 -15.57 7.79
CA LYS A 48 -1.69 -14.12 7.63
C LYS A 48 -0.52 -13.61 8.46
N SER A 49 -0.49 -13.98 9.74
CA SER A 49 0.60 -13.57 10.64
C SER A 49 1.95 -14.13 10.20
N GLY A 50 1.97 -15.35 9.69
CA GLY A 50 3.18 -15.99 9.14
C GLY A 50 3.68 -15.29 7.87
N ASN A 51 2.78 -14.92 6.97
CA ASN A 51 3.10 -14.17 5.75
C ASN A 51 3.77 -12.84 6.08
N GLU A 52 3.20 -12.11 7.03
CA GLU A 52 3.74 -10.84 7.50
C GLU A 52 5.12 -11.02 8.16
N ALA A 53 5.24 -11.98 9.07
CA ALA A 53 6.49 -12.27 9.74
C ALA A 53 7.62 -12.64 8.74
N TYR A 54 7.30 -13.42 7.72
CA TYR A 54 8.25 -13.74 6.66
C TYR A 54 8.64 -12.52 5.83
N ALA A 55 7.67 -11.72 5.39
CA ALA A 55 7.93 -10.53 4.59
C ALA A 55 8.83 -9.51 5.32
N VAL A 56 8.73 -9.41 6.64
CA VAL A 56 9.59 -8.54 7.45
C VAL A 56 10.97 -9.18 7.69
N LEU A 57 11.01 -10.44 8.14
CA LEU A 57 12.27 -11.06 8.58
C LEU A 57 13.16 -11.52 7.42
N SER A 58 12.60 -11.77 6.23
CA SER A 58 13.37 -12.13 5.02
C SER A 58 14.05 -10.91 4.37
N ASP A 59 13.55 -9.72 4.60
CA ASP A 59 14.17 -8.46 4.14
C ASP A 59 15.15 -7.93 5.18
N SER A 60 16.41 -7.77 4.79
CA SER A 60 17.47 -7.35 5.71
C SER A 60 17.29 -5.96 6.31
N SER A 61 16.61 -5.05 5.61
CA SER A 61 16.35 -3.69 6.06
C SER A 61 15.20 -3.65 7.05
N LYS A 62 14.08 -4.30 6.70
CA LYS A 62 12.90 -4.40 7.58
C LYS A 62 13.21 -5.17 8.85
N ARG A 63 13.98 -6.26 8.74
CA ARG A 63 14.44 -7.03 9.89
C ARG A 63 15.26 -6.20 10.86
N ARG A 64 16.25 -5.45 10.35
CA ARG A 64 17.07 -4.56 11.20
C ARG A 64 16.23 -3.52 11.94
N GLU A 65 15.28 -2.92 11.25
CA GLU A 65 14.40 -1.93 11.85
C GLU A 65 13.47 -2.55 12.89
N TYR A 66 12.91 -3.72 12.60
CA TYR A 66 12.15 -4.47 13.58
C TYR A 66 12.98 -4.85 14.82
N ASP A 67 14.23 -5.26 14.63
CA ASP A 67 15.15 -5.59 15.72
C ASP A 67 15.51 -4.37 16.57
N MET A 68 15.67 -3.19 15.98
CA MET A 68 15.83 -1.93 16.71
C MET A 68 14.60 -1.60 17.55
N LEU A 69 13.40 -1.74 16.98
CA LEU A 69 12.16 -1.54 17.73
C LEU A 69 12.01 -2.55 18.88
N ARG A 70 12.46 -3.80 18.69
CA ARG A 70 12.47 -4.80 19.77
C ARG A 70 13.41 -4.43 20.91
N GLN A 71 14.57 -3.87 20.59
CA GLN A 71 15.51 -3.39 21.63
C GLN A 71 14.92 -2.20 22.42
N GLN A 72 14.20 -1.32 21.73
CA GLN A 72 13.67 -0.09 22.32
C GLN A 72 12.34 -0.32 23.07
N PHE A 73 11.42 -1.11 22.49
CA PHE A 73 10.03 -1.25 22.95
C PHE A 73 9.67 -2.67 23.46
N GLY A 74 10.60 -3.60 23.41
CA GLY A 74 10.37 -4.97 23.89
C GLY A 74 9.13 -5.62 23.28
N SER A 75 8.18 -6.01 24.11
CA SER A 75 6.94 -6.69 23.68
C SER A 75 6.00 -5.82 22.83
N SER A 76 6.17 -4.50 22.83
CA SER A 76 5.35 -3.57 22.05
C SER A 76 5.88 -3.34 20.63
N ALA A 77 7.05 -3.87 20.27
CA ALA A 77 7.72 -3.67 18.99
C ALA A 77 6.84 -4.05 17.78
N TYR A 78 6.10 -5.17 17.88
CA TYR A 78 5.16 -5.57 16.83
C TYR A 78 4.11 -4.49 16.54
N GLY A 79 3.51 -3.94 17.60
CA GLY A 79 2.51 -2.87 17.48
C GLY A 79 3.10 -1.60 16.88
N GLN A 80 4.31 -1.20 17.31
CA GLN A 80 5.02 -0.04 16.77
C GLN A 80 5.36 -0.22 15.28
N PHE A 81 5.86 -1.38 14.90
CA PHE A 81 6.17 -1.68 13.51
C PHE A 81 4.91 -1.61 12.62
N ARG A 82 3.80 -2.21 13.07
CA ARG A 82 2.51 -2.16 12.37
C ARG A 82 1.87 -0.78 12.30
N GLN A 83 2.23 0.14 13.18
CA GLN A 83 1.79 1.54 13.09
C GLN A 83 2.61 2.33 12.06
N THR A 84 3.86 1.93 11.85
CA THR A 84 4.79 2.62 10.94
C THR A 84 4.62 2.15 9.49
N TYR A 85 4.41 0.84 9.28
CA TYR A 85 4.37 0.21 7.96
C TYR A 85 2.95 -0.22 7.55
N SER A 86 2.56 0.10 6.31
CA SER A 86 1.35 -0.45 5.67
C SER A 86 1.57 -1.90 5.23
N ASP A 87 0.49 -2.62 4.90
CA ASP A 87 0.60 -3.96 4.32
C ASP A 87 1.40 -3.93 3.00
N GLU A 88 1.24 -2.88 2.19
CA GLU A 88 2.00 -2.69 0.95
C GLU A 88 3.50 -2.58 1.22
N ASP A 89 3.90 -1.76 2.20
CA ASP A 89 5.30 -1.60 2.59
C ASP A 89 5.90 -2.91 3.10
N ILE A 90 5.14 -3.65 3.90
CA ILE A 90 5.56 -4.93 4.50
C ILE A 90 5.84 -5.97 3.42
N PHE A 91 4.92 -6.13 2.45
CA PHE A 91 5.05 -7.15 1.40
C PHE A 91 5.90 -6.71 0.20
N SER A 92 6.19 -5.42 0.05
CA SER A 92 7.04 -4.89 -1.02
C SER A 92 8.42 -5.55 -1.01
N GLY A 93 8.86 -6.05 -2.17
CA GLY A 93 10.17 -6.70 -2.33
C GLY A 93 10.29 -8.12 -1.75
N SER A 94 9.23 -8.66 -1.14
CA SER A 94 9.24 -10.03 -0.61
C SER A 94 9.14 -11.07 -1.72
N ASP A 95 9.85 -12.20 -1.58
CA ASP A 95 9.78 -13.36 -2.49
C ASP A 95 8.68 -14.37 -2.10
N ILE A 96 7.75 -13.94 -1.26
CA ILE A 96 6.67 -14.78 -0.72
C ILE A 96 5.82 -15.46 -1.83
N ASN A 97 5.55 -14.74 -2.91
CA ASN A 97 4.84 -15.28 -4.08
C ASN A 97 5.56 -16.48 -4.69
N HIS A 98 6.89 -16.43 -4.79
CA HIS A 98 7.67 -17.52 -5.34
C HIS A 98 7.58 -18.79 -4.48
N ILE A 99 7.49 -18.64 -3.17
CA ILE A 99 7.27 -19.76 -2.25
C ILE A 99 5.90 -20.39 -2.46
N PHE A 100 4.85 -19.56 -2.62
CA PHE A 100 3.52 -20.04 -2.94
C PHE A 100 3.47 -20.77 -4.28
N GLU A 101 4.12 -20.25 -5.32
CA GLU A 101 4.20 -20.90 -6.63
C GLU A 101 4.91 -22.25 -6.55
N GLN A 102 5.98 -22.35 -5.77
CA GLN A 102 6.67 -23.64 -5.53
C GLN A 102 5.76 -24.65 -4.82
N MET A 103 4.97 -24.21 -3.82
CA MET A 103 4.01 -25.07 -3.13
C MET A 103 2.84 -25.46 -4.04
N ALA A 104 2.33 -24.55 -4.84
CA ALA A 104 1.28 -24.81 -5.83
C ALA A 104 1.73 -25.89 -6.82
N SER A 105 2.94 -25.77 -7.36
CA SER A 105 3.51 -26.75 -8.30
C SER A 105 3.78 -28.11 -7.66
N ALA A 106 4.23 -28.13 -6.39
CA ALA A 106 4.61 -29.37 -5.71
C ALA A 106 3.41 -30.16 -5.15
N PHE A 107 2.35 -29.46 -4.72
CA PHE A 107 1.24 -30.04 -3.95
C PHE A 107 -0.13 -29.80 -4.60
N GLY A 108 -0.21 -29.12 -5.73
CA GLY A 108 -1.49 -28.77 -6.40
C GLY A 108 -2.32 -27.75 -5.63
N PHE A 109 -1.69 -26.91 -4.80
CA PHE A 109 -2.36 -25.87 -4.04
C PHE A 109 -2.70 -24.66 -4.92
N ARG A 110 -3.67 -23.84 -4.48
CA ARG A 110 -3.96 -22.57 -5.12
C ARG A 110 -2.75 -21.63 -5.03
N GLY A 111 -2.61 -20.81 -6.05
CA GLY A 111 -1.50 -19.86 -6.16
C GLY A 111 -1.63 -18.68 -5.19
N PHE A 112 -0.57 -17.88 -5.12
CA PHE A 112 -0.46 -16.72 -4.26
C PHE A 112 -1.64 -15.76 -4.40
N ASP A 113 -1.99 -15.36 -5.63
CA ASP A 113 -2.99 -14.34 -5.88
C ASP A 113 -4.39 -14.73 -5.39
N GLU A 114 -4.77 -15.99 -5.54
CA GLU A 114 -6.06 -16.50 -5.06
C GLU A 114 -6.14 -16.47 -3.53
N ILE A 115 -5.09 -16.95 -2.88
CA ILE A 115 -4.97 -16.98 -1.42
C ILE A 115 -4.94 -15.56 -0.83
N PHE A 116 -4.15 -14.66 -1.43
CA PHE A 116 -4.06 -13.28 -0.97
C PHE A 116 -5.35 -12.50 -1.19
N LYS A 117 -6.05 -12.73 -2.29
CA LYS A 117 -7.37 -12.16 -2.54
C LYS A 117 -8.41 -12.64 -1.52
N GLU A 118 -8.35 -13.91 -1.11
CA GLU A 118 -9.20 -14.45 -0.06
C GLU A 118 -8.91 -13.80 1.30
N PHE A 119 -7.62 -13.61 1.65
CA PHE A 119 -7.21 -13.05 2.94
C PHE A 119 -7.41 -11.54 3.07
N TYR A 120 -7.12 -10.81 2.01
CA TYR A 120 -7.09 -9.34 2.02
C TYR A 120 -8.28 -8.72 1.27
N GLY A 121 -9.15 -9.56 0.69
CA GLY A 121 -10.40 -9.16 0.07
C GLY A 121 -10.24 -8.24 -1.15
N ARG A 122 -11.26 -7.40 -1.38
CA ARG A 122 -11.29 -6.48 -2.55
C ARG A 122 -10.18 -5.42 -2.54
N GLY A 123 -9.50 -5.25 -1.43
CA GLY A 123 -8.37 -4.33 -1.29
C GLY A 123 -7.08 -4.83 -1.92
N TYR A 124 -6.96 -6.12 -2.18
CA TYR A 124 -5.78 -6.69 -2.83
C TYR A 124 -5.90 -6.59 -4.35
N ARG A 125 -4.89 -6.02 -5.00
CA ARG A 125 -4.71 -6.01 -6.46
C ARG A 125 -3.26 -6.35 -6.77
N ASN A 126 -3.05 -7.24 -7.73
CA ASN A 126 -1.76 -7.48 -8.33
C ASN A 126 -1.64 -6.77 -9.68
N PHE A 127 -0.43 -6.43 -10.06
CA PHE A 127 -0.11 -5.96 -11.40
C PHE A 127 1.16 -6.63 -11.89
N GLU A 128 1.16 -6.99 -13.18
CA GLU A 128 2.33 -7.50 -13.88
C GLU A 128 2.66 -6.55 -15.03
N PHE A 129 3.92 -6.22 -15.14
CA PHE A 129 4.43 -5.47 -16.26
C PHE A 129 5.52 -6.26 -16.97
N ARG A 130 5.26 -6.64 -18.22
CA ARG A 130 6.20 -7.38 -19.07
C ARG A 130 6.62 -6.52 -20.25
N LYS A 131 7.94 -6.34 -20.42
CA LYS A 131 8.57 -5.86 -21.65
C LYS A 131 9.71 -6.81 -22.01
N PRO A 132 10.15 -6.86 -23.29
CA PRO A 132 11.34 -7.63 -23.67
C PRO A 132 12.52 -7.23 -22.80
N GLY A 133 13.07 -8.21 -22.03
CA GLY A 133 14.19 -8.01 -21.12
C GLY A 133 13.87 -7.43 -19.74
N TYR A 134 12.60 -7.13 -19.44
CA TYR A 134 12.20 -6.62 -18.14
C TYR A 134 10.84 -7.17 -17.68
N PHE A 135 10.83 -7.73 -16.46
CA PHE A 135 9.62 -8.23 -15.80
C PHE A 135 9.50 -7.62 -14.42
N THR A 136 8.37 -7.01 -14.13
CA THR A 136 8.03 -6.50 -12.79
C THR A 136 6.64 -6.98 -12.40
N ARG A 137 6.51 -7.46 -11.18
CA ARG A 137 5.25 -7.82 -10.53
C ARG A 137 5.17 -7.08 -9.20
N GLY A 138 4.02 -6.54 -8.89
CA GLY A 138 3.78 -5.85 -7.64
C GLY A 138 2.34 -6.05 -7.17
N TRP A 139 2.10 -5.64 -5.92
CA TRP A 139 0.80 -5.71 -5.29
C TRP A 139 0.43 -4.37 -4.71
N VAL A 140 -0.85 -4.06 -4.72
CA VAL A 140 -1.43 -2.89 -4.06
C VAL A 140 -2.48 -3.38 -3.08
N PHE A 141 -2.35 -2.95 -1.83
CA PHE A 141 -3.32 -3.21 -0.78
C PHE A 141 -4.13 -1.93 -0.53
N THR A 142 -5.32 -1.85 -1.12
CA THR A 142 -6.27 -0.78 -0.79
C THR A 142 -7.06 -1.22 0.44
N GLY A 143 -6.49 -1.01 1.63
CA GLY A 143 -7.04 -1.52 2.87
C GLY A 143 -8.42 -0.97 3.18
N SER A 144 -9.35 -1.85 3.41
CA SER A 144 -10.59 -1.60 4.15
C SER A 144 -10.28 -1.56 5.65
N SER A 145 -9.43 -0.66 6.07
CA SER A 145 -9.30 -0.35 7.49
C SER A 145 -10.04 0.96 7.75
N GLY A 146 -11.13 0.85 8.49
CA GLY A 146 -11.99 1.98 8.81
C GLY A 146 -11.18 3.20 9.27
N LYS A 147 -11.49 4.33 8.65
CA LYS A 147 -11.23 5.69 9.12
C LYS A 147 -9.82 5.97 9.70
N ARG A 148 -8.78 5.69 8.93
CA ARG A 148 -7.53 6.44 9.05
C ARG A 148 -7.27 7.03 7.68
N ALA A 149 -7.37 8.35 7.59
CA ALA A 149 -6.85 9.10 6.46
C ALA A 149 -5.47 8.52 6.15
N ALA A 150 -5.27 8.08 4.92
CA ALA A 150 -3.96 7.69 4.43
C ALA A 150 -3.01 8.85 4.77
N ARG A 151 -2.27 8.71 5.85
CA ARG A 151 -1.03 9.45 5.99
C ARG A 151 -0.17 8.92 4.87
N GLN A 152 -0.10 9.70 3.79
CA GLN A 152 0.94 9.51 2.78
C GLN A 152 2.24 9.27 3.56
N PRO A 153 3.05 8.27 3.18
CA PRO A 153 4.36 8.16 3.73
C PRO A 153 5.05 9.50 3.47
N GLN A 154 5.07 10.34 4.49
CA GLN A 154 5.95 11.48 4.50
C GLN A 154 7.33 10.88 4.69
N PHE A 155 7.96 10.53 3.56
CA PHE A 155 9.40 10.38 3.57
C PHE A 155 9.94 11.69 4.16
N PRO A 156 10.66 11.67 5.29
CA PRO A 156 11.18 12.88 5.90
C PRO A 156 12.38 13.40 5.11
N ILE A 157 12.25 13.44 3.78
CA ILE A 157 13.23 13.99 2.88
C ILE A 157 12.63 15.25 2.26
N GLN A 158 12.20 16.17 3.13
CA GLN A 158 12.04 17.56 2.78
C GLN A 158 13.43 18.20 2.79
N GLY A 159 13.90 18.65 1.64
CA GLY A 159 15.18 19.31 1.47
C GLY A 159 15.94 18.84 0.23
N ASN A 160 17.17 19.30 0.10
CA ASN A 160 18.05 18.99 -1.04
C ASN A 160 18.34 17.48 -1.24
N LEU A 161 18.27 16.68 -0.16
CA LEU A 161 18.42 15.22 -0.21
C LEU A 161 17.30 14.53 -1.01
N GLY A 162 16.05 15.00 -0.93
CA GLY A 162 14.93 14.47 -1.74
C GLY A 162 15.12 14.70 -3.23
N LYS A 163 15.68 15.85 -3.61
CA LYS A 163 16.02 16.18 -5.00
C LYS A 163 17.14 15.27 -5.52
N ILE A 164 18.15 15.00 -4.69
CA ILE A 164 19.27 14.12 -5.02
C ILE A 164 18.79 12.68 -5.18
N TYR A 165 17.92 12.18 -4.30
CA TYR A 165 17.32 10.84 -4.42
C TYR A 165 16.50 10.70 -5.70
N LYS A 166 15.63 11.66 -6.00
CA LYS A 166 14.85 11.70 -7.25
C LYS A 166 15.75 11.71 -8.49
N TYR A 167 16.82 12.50 -8.47
CA TYR A 167 17.79 12.59 -9.56
C TYR A 167 18.55 11.28 -9.76
N LEU A 168 19.05 10.66 -8.66
CA LEU A 168 19.75 9.37 -8.71
C LEU A 168 18.81 8.24 -9.16
N PHE A 169 17.58 8.22 -8.66
CA PHE A 169 16.59 7.23 -9.06
C PHE A 169 16.26 7.34 -10.56
N LYS A 170 16.01 8.56 -11.05
CA LYS A 170 15.79 8.80 -12.49
C LYS A 170 16.99 8.38 -13.33
N LYS A 171 18.21 8.64 -12.88
CA LYS A 171 19.46 8.31 -13.57
C LYS A 171 19.75 6.80 -13.60
N LEU A 172 19.42 6.07 -12.52
CA LEU A 172 19.66 4.62 -12.41
C LEU A 172 18.53 3.77 -13.01
N SER A 173 17.27 4.19 -12.84
CA SER A 173 16.11 3.41 -13.27
C SER A 173 15.52 3.86 -14.61
N GLY A 174 15.86 5.07 -15.07
CA GLY A 174 15.27 5.68 -16.26
C GLY A 174 13.80 6.10 -16.10
N PHE A 175 13.23 5.95 -14.89
CA PHE A 175 11.82 6.26 -14.61
C PHE A 175 11.70 7.49 -13.69
N GLU A 176 10.66 8.30 -13.94
CA GLU A 176 10.23 9.33 -13.00
C GLU A 176 9.31 8.71 -11.96
N LEU A 177 9.55 9.04 -10.69
CA LEU A 177 8.63 8.64 -9.62
C LEU A 177 7.25 9.27 -9.88
N PRO A 178 6.14 8.52 -9.67
CA PRO A 178 4.80 9.07 -9.83
C PRO A 178 4.61 10.24 -8.86
N GLU A 179 4.30 11.40 -9.42
CA GLU A 179 3.93 12.59 -8.66
C GLU A 179 2.47 12.92 -8.97
N ASN A 180 1.66 13.02 -7.94
CA ASN A 180 0.29 13.48 -8.11
C ASN A 180 0.29 14.93 -8.57
N GLY A 181 -0.67 15.27 -9.43
CA GLY A 181 -0.90 16.63 -9.86
C GLY A 181 -1.30 17.53 -8.70
N ALA A 182 -0.94 18.80 -8.77
CA ALA A 182 -1.31 19.77 -7.76
C ALA A 182 -2.81 20.12 -7.84
N ASP A 183 -3.43 20.35 -6.68
CA ASP A 183 -4.79 20.86 -6.62
C ASP A 183 -4.85 22.27 -7.22
N ILE A 184 -5.85 22.52 -8.07
CA ILE A 184 -6.15 23.86 -8.63
C ILE A 184 -7.24 24.46 -7.75
N ASN A 185 -6.96 25.63 -7.15
CA ASN A 185 -7.95 26.41 -6.43
C ASN A 185 -8.44 27.55 -7.32
N GLU A 186 -9.74 27.59 -7.58
CA GLU A 186 -10.39 28.64 -8.36
C GLU A 186 -11.57 29.22 -7.60
N VAL A 187 -11.80 30.51 -7.73
CA VAL A 187 -12.94 31.21 -7.11
C VAL A 187 -13.98 31.46 -8.17
N ILE A 188 -15.20 31.02 -7.91
CA ILE A 188 -16.36 31.30 -8.75
C ILE A 188 -17.31 32.25 -8.01
N TYR A 189 -17.86 33.23 -8.73
CA TYR A 189 -18.85 34.16 -8.20
C TYR A 189 -20.24 33.73 -8.66
N LEU A 190 -21.11 33.42 -7.73
CA LEU A 190 -22.50 33.06 -8.00
C LEU A 190 -23.42 34.23 -7.75
N SER A 191 -24.50 34.35 -8.54
CA SER A 191 -25.56 35.28 -8.22
C SER A 191 -26.26 34.86 -6.90
N PRO A 192 -26.85 35.81 -6.14
CA PRO A 192 -27.58 35.48 -4.91
C PRO A 192 -28.71 34.48 -5.11
N GLN A 193 -29.35 34.50 -6.28
CA GLN A 193 -30.39 33.55 -6.65
C GLN A 193 -29.80 32.17 -6.85
N HIS A 194 -28.71 32.03 -7.63
CA HIS A 194 -28.04 30.74 -7.89
C HIS A 194 -27.43 30.11 -6.62
N ALA A 195 -26.95 30.95 -5.69
CA ALA A 195 -26.46 30.48 -4.40
C ALA A 195 -27.58 29.91 -3.51
N ARG A 196 -28.79 30.44 -3.58
CA ARG A 196 -29.97 29.96 -2.82
C ARG A 196 -30.58 28.70 -3.45
N GLU A 197 -30.78 28.71 -4.76
CA GLU A 197 -31.49 27.65 -5.48
C GLU A 197 -30.57 26.46 -5.81
N GLY A 198 -29.26 26.71 -5.97
CA GLY A 198 -28.31 25.73 -6.45
C GLY A 198 -28.50 25.39 -7.93
N GLY A 199 -28.06 24.20 -8.33
CA GLY A 199 -28.25 23.69 -9.69
C GLY A 199 -26.98 23.56 -10.50
N PRO A 200 -27.09 23.23 -11.80
CA PRO A 200 -25.94 23.10 -12.67
C PRO A 200 -25.33 24.45 -13.03
N TYR A 201 -24.04 24.59 -12.79
CA TYR A 201 -23.27 25.80 -13.13
C TYR A 201 -22.17 25.45 -14.12
N ALA A 202 -22.24 26.06 -15.31
CA ALA A 202 -21.22 25.88 -16.35
C ALA A 202 -20.00 26.77 -16.07
N TYR A 203 -18.86 26.15 -15.87
CA TYR A 203 -17.61 26.82 -15.57
C TYR A 203 -16.52 26.47 -16.61
N TYR A 204 -15.74 27.44 -17.04
CA TYR A 204 -14.62 27.20 -17.93
C TYR A 204 -13.32 27.18 -17.16
N LEU A 205 -12.76 25.96 -16.99
CA LEU A 205 -11.49 25.74 -16.30
C LEU A 205 -10.34 26.18 -17.20
N LYS A 206 -9.87 27.42 -17.03
CA LYS A 206 -8.88 28.06 -17.92
C LYS A 206 -7.58 27.25 -18.04
N LYS A 207 -7.07 26.71 -16.93
CA LYS A 207 -5.82 25.93 -16.91
C LYS A 207 -5.87 24.64 -17.71
N LYS A 208 -7.04 24.04 -17.87
CA LYS A 208 -7.24 22.81 -18.68
C LYS A 208 -7.97 23.07 -20.00
N ALA A 209 -8.27 24.31 -20.31
CA ALA A 209 -9.05 24.70 -21.49
C ALA A 209 -10.35 23.87 -21.65
N LYS A 210 -11.02 23.56 -20.55
CA LYS A 210 -12.15 22.63 -20.52
C LYS A 210 -13.37 23.28 -19.89
N LYS A 211 -14.54 23.15 -20.57
CA LYS A 211 -15.84 23.53 -20.02
C LYS A 211 -16.36 22.37 -19.16
N ILE A 212 -16.68 22.64 -17.92
CA ILE A 212 -17.24 21.66 -16.96
C ILE A 212 -18.58 22.17 -16.43
N VAL A 213 -19.43 21.25 -16.01
CA VAL A 213 -20.68 21.58 -15.33
C VAL A 213 -20.56 21.12 -13.89
N VAL A 214 -20.60 22.07 -12.96
CA VAL A 214 -20.52 21.84 -11.54
C VAL A 214 -21.92 21.89 -10.94
N LYS A 215 -22.32 20.86 -10.19
CA LYS A 215 -23.59 20.88 -9.46
C LYS A 215 -23.42 21.67 -8.16
N ILE A 216 -23.99 22.84 -8.10
CA ILE A 216 -24.00 23.70 -6.90
C ILE A 216 -25.12 23.24 -5.97
N PRO A 217 -24.84 22.88 -4.71
CA PRO A 217 -25.90 22.60 -3.75
C PRO A 217 -26.67 23.86 -3.39
N PRO A 218 -27.95 23.75 -3.04
CA PRO A 218 -28.75 24.92 -2.60
C PRO A 218 -28.24 25.45 -1.27
N GLY A 219 -28.31 26.78 -1.07
CA GLY A 219 -27.89 27.43 0.17
C GLY A 219 -26.39 27.55 0.37
N VAL A 220 -25.61 27.58 -0.70
CA VAL A 220 -24.15 27.77 -0.65
C VAL A 220 -23.80 29.12 -0.03
N ARG A 221 -22.83 29.11 0.90
CA ARG A 221 -22.36 30.31 1.60
C ARG A 221 -21.06 30.82 1.00
N GLU A 222 -20.75 32.08 1.22
CA GLU A 222 -19.47 32.67 0.85
C GLU A 222 -18.31 31.91 1.51
N GLY A 223 -17.26 31.70 0.74
CA GLY A 223 -16.08 30.92 1.17
C GLY A 223 -16.27 29.39 1.20
N GLN A 224 -17.44 28.86 0.88
CA GLN A 224 -17.68 27.44 0.82
C GLN A 224 -16.88 26.79 -0.32
N LYS A 225 -16.17 25.68 -0.02
CA LYS A 225 -15.35 24.95 -0.98
C LYS A 225 -16.08 23.73 -1.53
N ILE A 226 -16.07 23.58 -2.84
CA ILE A 226 -16.59 22.39 -3.55
C ILE A 226 -15.41 21.72 -4.23
N ARG A 227 -15.15 20.45 -3.89
CA ARG A 227 -14.06 19.68 -4.47
C ARG A 227 -14.53 18.95 -5.73
N LEU A 228 -13.73 19.08 -6.80
CA LEU A 228 -13.93 18.38 -8.06
C LEU A 228 -12.74 17.43 -8.25
N ALA A 229 -12.94 16.15 -7.96
CA ALA A 229 -11.88 15.16 -8.05
C ALA A 229 -11.35 15.01 -9.50
N GLY A 230 -10.01 14.95 -9.66
CA GLY A 230 -9.36 14.77 -10.95
C GLY A 230 -9.36 16.01 -11.86
N MET A 231 -9.72 17.17 -11.33
CA MET A 231 -9.76 18.45 -12.09
C MET A 231 -8.56 19.36 -11.81
N GLY A 232 -7.62 18.93 -10.97
CA GLY A 232 -6.35 19.59 -10.73
C GLY A 232 -5.35 19.43 -11.88
N GLU A 233 -4.08 19.70 -11.64
CA GLU A 233 -3.00 19.49 -12.62
C GLU A 233 -2.80 18.00 -12.88
N ASP A 234 -2.28 17.65 -14.06
CA ASP A 234 -2.01 16.26 -14.39
C ASP A 234 -0.78 15.78 -13.61
N GLY A 235 -0.87 14.56 -13.08
CA GLY A 235 0.26 13.93 -12.40
C GLY A 235 1.39 13.57 -13.36
N LYS A 236 2.62 13.53 -12.86
CA LYS A 236 3.81 13.12 -13.63
C LYS A 236 4.17 11.67 -13.32
N GLY A 237 4.81 10.99 -14.28
CA GLY A 237 5.27 9.61 -14.06
C GLY A 237 4.19 8.59 -13.75
N GLY A 238 2.92 8.84 -14.14
CA GLY A 238 1.78 7.97 -13.82
C GLY A 238 1.06 8.32 -12.51
N GLY A 239 1.37 9.46 -11.88
CA GLY A 239 0.64 9.99 -10.73
C GLY A 239 -0.79 10.39 -11.09
N ALA A 240 -1.70 10.37 -10.10
CA ALA A 240 -3.08 10.78 -10.28
C ALA A 240 -3.19 12.31 -10.50
N PRO A 241 -4.18 12.79 -11.28
CA PRO A 241 -4.47 14.23 -11.33
C PRO A 241 -4.97 14.73 -9.97
N GLY A 242 -4.65 15.98 -9.63
CA GLY A 242 -5.08 16.65 -8.41
C GLY A 242 -6.60 16.91 -8.36
#